data_1118b746525e8e4cf132da529a022e3c
#
_entry.id   1118b746525e8e4cf132da529a022e3c
#
_cell.length_a   1.000
_cell.length_b   1.000
_cell.length_c   1.000
_cell.angle_alpha   90.00
_cell.angle_beta   90.00
_cell.angle_gamma   90.00
#
_symmetry.space_group_name_H-M   'P 1'
#
loop_
_entity.id
_entity.type
_entity.pdbx_description
1 polymer ?
#
loop_
_entity_poly.entity_id
_entity_poly.type
_entity_poly.pdbx_seq_one_letter_code
_entity_poly.pdbx_strand_id
1 'polypeptide(L)'
;MIALLLFLVTSRTVTAQSEVVDEPEANPGRPTVSTPATLTPVGYLQFETGFTPAYDSPEFSSRYSLNEVIKLTIASRLEFLVQAEPIANFTTDGATANRPADIFLGAQGVLYHGEGATPTLAVSYFHRVYDGGAPEFDYGSPTNSFLVLASADVKGFHYDANAFLTELVQEPVRRGQFGQSLTISHPFLKRFTLSGELWHFTQPFLRGNAIGNLWAVSYTARKNLVFDTGFNHGLSGTSTRWEAFVGFTYLLPHRLWKAQ
;
A
#
# COMPACT_ATOMS: atom_id res chain seq x y z
N MET A 1 49.31 -43.90 52.35
CA MET A 1 48.65 -42.54 52.31
C MET A 1 48.35 -42.20 50.90
N ILE A 2 47.10 -42.38 50.52
CA ILE A 2 46.61 -42.10 49.15
C ILE A 2 45.70 -40.86 49.25
N ALA A 3 46.11 -39.73 48.64
CA ALA A 3 45.35 -38.50 48.61
C ALA A 3 44.38 -38.56 47.44
N LEU A 4 43.09 -38.54 47.74
CA LEU A 4 42.01 -38.51 46.81
C LEU A 4 41.71 -37.04 46.45
N LEU A 5 42.03 -36.57 45.21
CA LEU A 5 41.67 -35.24 44.72
C LEU A 5 40.22 -35.28 44.14
N LEU A 6 39.27 -34.64 44.84
CA LEU A 6 37.95 -34.42 44.38
C LEU A 6 37.96 -33.19 43.37
N PHE A 7 37.74 -33.46 42.09
CA PHE A 7 37.41 -32.39 41.08
C PHE A 7 35.94 -32.04 41.19
N LEU A 8 35.62 -30.87 41.73
CA LEU A 8 34.30 -30.28 41.69
C LEU A 8 34.09 -29.66 40.30
N VAL A 9 33.36 -30.35 39.44
CA VAL A 9 32.87 -29.80 38.17
C VAL A 9 31.65 -28.92 38.47
N THR A 10 31.86 -27.61 38.52
CA THR A 10 30.74 -26.63 38.52
C THR A 10 30.15 -26.53 37.12
N SER A 11 29.07 -27.23 36.86
CA SER A 11 28.24 -27.04 35.67
C SER A 11 27.57 -25.66 35.74
N ARG A 12 28.10 -24.69 34.98
CA ARG A 12 27.38 -23.47 34.70
C ARG A 12 26.24 -23.83 33.74
N THR A 13 25.02 -23.78 34.20
CA THR A 13 23.83 -23.74 33.36
C THR A 13 23.86 -22.43 32.55
N VAL A 14 24.24 -22.53 31.30
CA VAL A 14 24.04 -21.48 30.33
C VAL A 14 22.54 -21.43 30.05
N THR A 15 21.84 -20.56 30.75
CA THR A 15 20.49 -20.15 30.34
C THR A 15 20.65 -19.45 29.01
N ALA A 16 20.29 -20.14 27.92
CA ALA A 16 20.05 -19.49 26.63
C ALA A 16 18.91 -18.50 26.87
N GLN A 17 19.22 -17.21 26.99
CA GLN A 17 18.25 -16.17 26.79
C GLN A 17 17.77 -16.33 25.34
N SER A 18 16.54 -16.81 25.17
CA SER A 18 15.85 -16.66 23.90
C SER A 18 15.79 -15.16 23.66
N GLU A 19 16.57 -14.65 22.71
CA GLU A 19 16.33 -13.34 22.14
C GLU A 19 14.87 -13.37 21.72
N VAL A 20 14.06 -12.51 22.32
CA VAL A 20 12.72 -12.23 21.83
C VAL A 20 12.95 -11.54 20.48
N VAL A 21 13.03 -12.33 19.43
CA VAL A 21 13.02 -11.82 18.06
C VAL A 21 11.67 -11.15 17.92
N ASP A 22 11.66 -9.83 17.90
CA ASP A 22 10.45 -9.04 17.72
C ASP A 22 9.85 -9.47 16.38
N GLU A 23 8.63 -10.06 16.43
CA GLU A 23 7.98 -10.55 15.21
C GLU A 23 7.79 -9.37 14.27
N PRO A 24 8.18 -9.51 12.99
CA PRO A 24 8.04 -8.42 12.02
C PRO A 24 6.58 -8.04 11.86
N GLU A 25 6.34 -6.74 11.73
CA GLU A 25 5.02 -6.16 11.58
C GLU A 25 4.75 -5.82 10.11
N ALA A 26 3.54 -6.12 9.63
CA ALA A 26 3.11 -5.75 8.31
C ALA A 26 3.00 -4.21 8.20
N ASN A 27 3.36 -3.67 7.04
CA ASN A 27 3.25 -2.25 6.70
C ASN A 27 2.24 -2.06 5.54
N PRO A 28 0.92 -2.05 5.83
CA PRO A 28 -0.09 -1.95 4.79
C PRO A 28 -0.02 -0.62 4.03
N GLY A 29 -0.05 -0.66 2.70
CA GLY A 29 -0.39 0.48 1.85
C GLY A 29 -1.90 0.60 1.65
N ARG A 30 -2.64 -0.48 1.89
CA ARG A 30 -4.11 -0.49 1.91
C ARG A 30 -4.63 -0.01 3.27
N PRO A 31 -5.87 0.47 3.31
CA PRO A 31 -6.89 0.59 2.25
C PRO A 31 -6.92 1.96 1.54
N THR A 32 -5.98 2.83 1.79
CA THR A 32 -5.98 4.24 1.38
C THR A 32 -5.35 4.46 0.00
N VAL A 33 -5.66 5.58 -0.65
CA VAL A 33 -4.97 6.05 -1.87
C VAL A 33 -3.55 6.50 -1.50
N SER A 34 -3.39 7.10 -0.32
CA SER A 34 -2.08 7.43 0.22
C SER A 34 -1.29 6.17 0.54
N THR A 35 -0.04 6.15 0.13
CA THR A 35 0.94 5.11 0.46
C THR A 35 1.84 5.63 1.59
N PRO A 36 2.17 4.83 2.62
CA PRO A 36 3.08 5.23 3.68
C PRO A 36 4.51 5.44 3.15
N ALA A 37 5.21 6.43 3.71
CA ALA A 37 6.62 6.70 3.39
C ALA A 37 7.58 5.67 4.02
N THR A 38 7.09 4.84 4.95
CA THR A 38 7.84 3.76 5.58
C THR A 38 7.84 2.50 4.71
N LEU A 39 8.83 1.64 4.87
CA LEU A 39 8.97 0.38 4.12
C LEU A 39 8.56 -0.83 4.96
N THR A 40 8.29 -1.94 4.29
CA THR A 40 8.15 -3.25 4.96
C THR A 40 9.48 -3.67 5.60
N PRO A 41 9.52 -4.57 6.58
CA PRO A 41 10.76 -5.04 7.18
C PRO A 41 11.73 -5.63 6.14
N VAL A 42 13.02 -5.30 6.27
CA VAL A 42 14.07 -5.74 5.31
C VAL A 42 14.15 -7.26 5.21
N GLY A 43 14.11 -7.76 3.98
CA GLY A 43 14.22 -9.19 3.67
C GLY A 43 12.91 -9.95 3.77
N TYR A 44 11.80 -9.27 4.05
CA TYR A 44 10.47 -9.88 4.10
C TYR A 44 9.66 -9.56 2.84
N LEU A 45 8.81 -10.50 2.46
CA LEU A 45 7.86 -10.35 1.36
C LEU A 45 6.47 -10.10 1.95
N GLN A 46 5.79 -9.06 1.47
CA GLN A 46 4.43 -8.69 1.85
C GLN A 46 3.51 -8.78 0.64
N PHE A 47 2.31 -9.30 0.86
CA PHE A 47 1.21 -9.34 -0.09
C PHE A 47 0.05 -8.50 0.44
N GLU A 48 -0.54 -7.73 -0.45
CA GLU A 48 -1.75 -6.96 -0.19
C GLU A 48 -2.78 -7.33 -1.27
N THR A 49 -3.82 -8.03 -0.85
CA THR A 49 -4.87 -8.51 -1.75
C THR A 49 -6.18 -7.83 -1.40
N GLY A 50 -6.91 -7.35 -2.40
CA GLY A 50 -8.20 -6.71 -2.19
C GLY A 50 -9.18 -6.92 -3.32
N PHE A 51 -10.46 -7.00 -2.97
CA PHE A 51 -11.56 -6.98 -3.89
C PHE A 51 -12.25 -5.62 -3.84
N THR A 52 -12.45 -5.01 -5.01
CA THR A 52 -13.00 -3.65 -5.15
C THR A 52 -14.14 -3.64 -6.17
N PRO A 53 -15.42 -3.62 -5.73
CA PRO A 53 -16.54 -3.19 -6.54
C PRO A 53 -16.55 -1.66 -6.67
N ALA A 54 -16.79 -1.17 -7.89
CA ALA A 54 -16.87 0.25 -8.23
C ALA A 54 -18.02 0.54 -9.21
N TYR A 55 -18.59 1.74 -9.10
CA TYR A 55 -19.78 2.12 -9.84
C TYR A 55 -19.72 3.58 -10.29
N ASP A 56 -20.30 3.85 -11.44
CA ASP A 56 -20.50 5.19 -12.00
C ASP A 56 -19.18 5.96 -12.17
N SER A 57 -18.25 5.37 -12.95
CA SER A 57 -17.04 6.02 -13.44
C SER A 57 -17.27 6.68 -14.80
N PRO A 58 -16.45 7.66 -15.19
CA PRO A 58 -16.41 8.14 -16.57
C PRO A 58 -16.10 7.06 -17.61
N GLU A 59 -15.45 5.95 -17.23
CA GLU A 59 -15.04 4.87 -18.14
C GLU A 59 -15.91 3.61 -18.07
N PHE A 60 -16.67 3.40 -16.99
CA PHE A 60 -17.50 2.22 -16.80
C PHE A 60 -18.72 2.53 -15.93
N SER A 61 -19.80 1.77 -16.13
CA SER A 61 -20.96 1.82 -15.24
C SER A 61 -20.78 0.97 -13.97
N SER A 62 -20.09 -0.16 -14.08
CA SER A 62 -19.70 -1.01 -12.95
C SER A 62 -18.38 -1.73 -13.23
N ARG A 63 -17.61 -1.98 -12.17
CA ARG A 63 -16.34 -2.69 -12.23
C ARG A 63 -16.14 -3.49 -10.95
N TYR A 64 -15.64 -4.71 -11.08
CA TYR A 64 -15.30 -5.61 -9.97
C TYR A 64 -13.89 -6.11 -10.20
N SER A 65 -12.95 -5.79 -9.34
CA SER A 65 -11.55 -6.13 -9.54
C SER A 65 -10.93 -6.80 -8.33
N LEU A 66 -9.93 -7.63 -8.61
CA LEU A 66 -9.01 -8.16 -7.62
C LEU A 66 -7.70 -7.39 -7.74
N ASN A 67 -7.32 -6.67 -6.68
CA ASN A 67 -6.11 -5.86 -6.64
C ASN A 67 -5.04 -6.58 -5.84
N GLU A 68 -3.82 -6.59 -6.36
CA GLU A 68 -2.64 -7.22 -5.75
C GLU A 68 -1.48 -6.24 -5.68
N VAL A 69 -0.86 -6.14 -4.50
CA VAL A 69 0.42 -5.44 -4.34
C VAL A 69 1.40 -6.38 -3.64
N ILE A 70 2.57 -6.56 -4.24
CA ILE A 70 3.67 -7.33 -3.68
C ILE A 70 4.79 -6.36 -3.33
N LYS A 71 5.29 -6.40 -2.10
CA LYS A 71 6.36 -5.55 -1.60
C LYS A 71 7.54 -6.38 -1.12
N LEU A 72 8.75 -5.97 -1.48
CA LEU A 72 10.00 -6.63 -1.10
C LEU A 72 11.05 -5.58 -0.75
N THR A 73 11.30 -5.39 0.53
CA THR A 73 12.34 -4.47 1.02
C THR A 73 13.69 -5.16 1.00
N ILE A 74 14.61 -4.66 0.16
CA ILE A 74 15.93 -5.24 -0.05
C ILE A 74 17.01 -4.59 0.82
N ALA A 75 16.80 -3.35 1.24
CA ALA A 75 17.70 -2.58 2.10
C ALA A 75 16.89 -1.64 3.00
N SER A 76 17.49 -1.09 4.05
CA SER A 76 16.81 -0.19 5.00
C SER A 76 16.13 1.04 4.38
N ARG A 77 16.46 1.36 3.13
CA ARG A 77 15.95 2.51 2.41
C ARG A 77 15.38 2.19 1.03
N LEU A 78 15.28 0.91 0.63
CA LEU A 78 14.86 0.54 -0.72
C LEU A 78 13.94 -0.68 -0.71
N GLU A 79 12.75 -0.50 -1.30
CA GLU A 79 11.72 -1.50 -1.49
C GLU A 79 11.35 -1.60 -2.97
N PHE A 80 11.16 -2.81 -3.48
CA PHE A 80 10.55 -3.06 -4.78
C PHE A 80 9.08 -3.42 -4.62
N LEU A 81 8.28 -2.97 -5.60
CA LEU A 81 6.85 -3.15 -5.62
C LEU A 81 6.39 -3.72 -6.96
N VAL A 82 5.39 -4.58 -6.90
CA VAL A 82 4.59 -4.99 -8.07
C VAL A 82 3.15 -4.68 -7.75
N GLN A 83 2.48 -3.93 -8.63
CA GLN A 83 1.04 -3.70 -8.54
C GLN A 83 0.39 -4.36 -9.75
N ALA A 84 -0.70 -5.10 -9.53
CA ALA A 84 -1.42 -5.81 -10.57
C ALA A 84 -2.91 -5.90 -10.24
N GLU A 85 -3.71 -5.99 -11.27
CA GLU A 85 -5.11 -6.39 -11.17
C GLU A 85 -5.34 -7.56 -12.13
N PRO A 86 -5.11 -8.80 -11.68
CA PRO A 86 -5.19 -9.98 -12.54
C PRO A 86 -6.60 -10.24 -13.09
N ILE A 87 -7.64 -9.74 -12.42
CA ILE A 87 -9.03 -9.92 -12.83
C ILE A 87 -9.78 -8.61 -12.64
N ALA A 88 -10.38 -8.11 -13.72
CA ALA A 88 -11.36 -7.03 -13.70
C ALA A 88 -12.56 -7.43 -14.58
N ASN A 89 -13.74 -7.50 -13.99
CA ASN A 89 -15.02 -7.63 -14.67
C ASN A 89 -15.68 -6.26 -14.71
N PHE A 90 -16.04 -5.75 -15.87
CA PHE A 90 -16.57 -4.41 -16.02
C PHE A 90 -17.66 -4.32 -17.06
N THR A 91 -18.52 -3.31 -16.94
CA THR A 91 -19.59 -2.99 -17.88
C THR A 91 -19.39 -1.57 -18.41
N THR A 92 -19.25 -1.46 -19.73
CA THR A 92 -19.14 -0.19 -20.45
C THR A 92 -20.18 -0.21 -21.58
N ASP A 93 -20.97 0.85 -21.72
CA ASP A 93 -22.03 0.99 -22.76
C ASP A 93 -23.00 -0.21 -22.83
N GLY A 94 -23.31 -0.81 -21.68
CA GLY A 94 -24.19 -1.98 -21.56
C GLY A 94 -23.55 -3.32 -21.94
N ALA A 95 -22.29 -3.34 -22.38
CA ALA A 95 -21.52 -4.57 -22.64
C ALA A 95 -20.63 -4.92 -21.46
N THR A 96 -20.67 -6.19 -21.04
CA THR A 96 -19.82 -6.71 -19.96
C THR A 96 -18.63 -7.46 -20.53
N ALA A 97 -17.45 -7.19 -20.00
CA ALA A 97 -16.20 -7.87 -20.35
C ALA A 97 -15.44 -8.29 -19.09
N ASN A 98 -14.53 -9.24 -19.27
CA ASN A 98 -13.60 -9.68 -18.24
C ASN A 98 -12.18 -9.65 -18.82
N ARG A 99 -11.31 -8.83 -18.24
CA ARG A 99 -9.91 -8.67 -18.67
C ARG A 99 -9.03 -8.43 -17.44
N PRO A 100 -7.73 -8.76 -17.50
CA PRO A 100 -6.79 -8.21 -16.55
C PRO A 100 -6.67 -6.69 -16.78
N ALA A 101 -6.34 -5.94 -15.73
CA ALA A 101 -5.91 -4.56 -15.84
C ALA A 101 -4.37 -4.50 -15.90
N ASP A 102 -3.83 -3.32 -15.71
CA ASP A 102 -2.43 -3.02 -15.88
C ASP A 102 -1.53 -3.68 -14.83
N ILE A 103 -0.27 -3.95 -15.19
CA ILE A 103 0.77 -4.36 -14.25
C ILE A 103 1.85 -3.29 -14.21
N PHE A 104 2.17 -2.84 -13.00
CA PHE A 104 3.23 -1.87 -12.73
C PHE A 104 4.36 -2.50 -11.93
N LEU A 105 5.58 -2.18 -12.31
CA LEU A 105 6.76 -2.40 -11.48
C LEU A 105 7.17 -1.08 -10.86
N GLY A 106 7.48 -1.10 -9.57
CA GLY A 106 7.84 0.10 -8.83
C GLY A 106 9.01 -0.10 -7.88
N ALA A 107 9.55 1.02 -7.44
CA ALA A 107 10.52 1.08 -6.37
C ALA A 107 10.23 2.28 -5.48
N GLN A 108 10.39 2.10 -4.16
CA GLN A 108 10.27 3.16 -3.16
C GLN A 108 11.60 3.32 -2.43
N GLY A 109 12.05 4.57 -2.32
CA GLY A 109 13.26 4.94 -1.63
C GLY A 109 13.01 5.91 -0.48
N VAL A 110 13.46 5.60 0.75
CA VAL A 110 13.38 6.50 1.89
C VAL A 110 14.54 7.49 1.86
N LEU A 111 14.21 8.76 1.72
CA LEU A 111 15.19 9.87 1.69
C LEU A 111 15.57 10.29 3.11
N TYR A 112 14.59 10.35 4.01
CA TYR A 112 14.76 10.78 5.39
C TYR A 112 13.86 9.96 6.32
N HIS A 113 14.43 9.41 7.38
CA HIS A 113 13.68 8.77 8.46
C HIS A 113 13.37 9.80 9.55
N GLY A 114 12.09 10.05 9.77
CA GLY A 114 11.60 10.87 10.86
C GLY A 114 11.10 10.02 12.03
N GLU A 115 10.84 10.68 13.15
CA GLU A 115 10.26 10.07 14.35
C GLU A 115 9.17 10.97 14.93
N GLY A 116 8.05 10.39 15.31
CA GLY A 116 6.90 11.12 15.87
C GLY A 116 6.39 12.19 14.91
N ALA A 117 6.40 13.45 15.33
CA ALA A 117 5.93 14.57 14.53
C ALA A 117 6.90 15.00 13.41
N THR A 118 8.15 14.51 13.43
CA THR A 118 9.10 14.74 12.32
C THR A 118 8.79 13.70 11.23
N PRO A 119 8.41 14.13 10.00
CA PRO A 119 7.98 13.18 8.99
C PRO A 119 9.11 12.32 8.44
N THR A 120 8.82 11.04 8.18
CA THR A 120 9.59 10.22 7.24
C THR A 120 9.25 10.67 5.83
N LEU A 121 10.27 10.86 4.98
CA LEU A 121 10.12 11.28 3.59
C LEU A 121 10.63 10.19 2.66
N ALA A 122 9.84 9.86 1.63
CA ALA A 122 10.20 8.88 0.62
C ALA A 122 9.78 9.34 -0.77
N VAL A 123 10.32 8.68 -1.78
CA VAL A 123 9.90 8.81 -3.17
C VAL A 123 9.60 7.43 -3.73
N SER A 124 8.62 7.34 -4.61
CA SER A 124 8.32 6.11 -5.33
C SER A 124 8.24 6.40 -6.83
N TYR A 125 8.61 5.42 -7.62
CA TYR A 125 8.43 5.43 -9.06
C TYR A 125 7.79 4.13 -9.50
N PHE A 126 6.81 4.21 -10.41
CA PHE A 126 6.13 3.08 -11.02
C PHE A 126 6.16 3.21 -12.54
N HIS A 127 6.36 2.08 -13.20
CA HIS A 127 6.32 1.97 -14.65
C HIS A 127 5.39 0.81 -15.05
N ARG A 128 4.45 1.09 -15.97
CA ARG A 128 3.58 0.08 -16.53
C ARG A 128 4.37 -0.85 -17.46
N VAL A 129 4.38 -2.13 -17.14
CA VAL A 129 5.05 -3.17 -17.94
C VAL A 129 4.07 -4.02 -18.75
N TYR A 130 2.79 -3.96 -18.41
CA TYR A 130 1.73 -4.68 -19.13
C TYR A 130 0.46 -3.82 -19.16
N ASP A 131 -0.16 -3.75 -20.33
CA ASP A 131 -1.45 -3.11 -20.59
C ASP A 131 -2.51 -4.21 -20.69
N GLY A 132 -3.39 -4.30 -19.70
CA GLY A 132 -4.39 -5.38 -19.59
C GLY A 132 -5.69 -5.09 -20.33
N GLY A 133 -5.95 -3.85 -20.68
CA GLY A 133 -7.12 -3.40 -21.40
C GLY A 133 -8.44 -3.41 -20.61
N ALA A 134 -8.40 -3.53 -19.27
CA ALA A 134 -9.54 -3.14 -18.43
C ALA A 134 -9.55 -1.61 -18.26
N PRO A 135 -10.72 -0.95 -18.15
CA PRO A 135 -10.79 0.48 -17.92
C PRO A 135 -10.20 0.82 -16.53
N GLU A 136 -9.49 1.93 -16.45
CA GLU A 136 -8.98 2.46 -15.21
C GLU A 136 -10.10 3.09 -14.36
N PHE A 137 -9.84 3.29 -13.06
CA PHE A 137 -10.78 4.01 -12.19
C PHE A 137 -10.88 5.48 -12.59
N ASP A 138 -9.75 6.08 -12.96
CA ASP A 138 -9.65 7.42 -13.51
C ASP A 138 -9.58 7.37 -15.05
N TYR A 139 -9.95 8.47 -15.69
CA TYR A 139 -9.91 8.56 -17.15
C TYR A 139 -8.48 8.69 -17.67
N GLY A 140 -8.14 7.88 -18.65
CA GLY A 140 -6.80 7.77 -19.24
C GLY A 140 -5.96 6.67 -18.61
N SER A 141 -5.02 6.13 -19.37
CA SER A 141 -4.21 4.99 -18.99
C SER A 141 -2.86 5.45 -18.42
N PRO A 142 -2.54 5.19 -17.13
CA PRO A 142 -1.28 5.59 -16.52
C PRO A 142 -0.13 4.74 -17.09
N THR A 143 1.02 5.38 -17.37
CA THR A 143 2.22 4.70 -17.86
C THR A 143 3.40 4.83 -16.93
N ASN A 144 3.62 6.01 -16.40
CA ASN A 144 4.69 6.33 -15.45
C ASN A 144 4.11 7.16 -14.32
N SER A 145 4.46 6.83 -13.08
CA SER A 145 4.05 7.60 -11.90
C SER A 145 5.25 7.86 -11.00
N PHE A 146 5.40 9.10 -10.60
CA PHE A 146 6.36 9.53 -9.58
C PHE A 146 5.59 10.07 -8.39
N LEU A 147 5.94 9.60 -7.19
CA LEU A 147 5.28 9.97 -5.94
C LEU A 147 6.30 10.55 -4.96
N VAL A 148 5.87 11.57 -4.24
CA VAL A 148 6.54 12.08 -3.03
C VAL A 148 5.65 11.74 -1.85
N LEU A 149 6.22 11.10 -0.84
CA LEU A 149 5.51 10.53 0.30
C LEU A 149 6.02 11.14 1.60
N ALA A 150 5.11 11.41 2.52
CA ALA A 150 5.45 11.86 3.86
C ALA A 150 4.54 11.17 4.88
N SER A 151 5.13 10.56 5.92
CA SER A 151 4.41 9.90 7.02
C SER A 151 4.87 10.46 8.37
N ALA A 152 3.94 10.75 9.27
CA ALA A 152 4.25 11.26 10.61
C ALA A 152 3.23 10.80 11.65
N ASP A 153 3.66 10.70 12.91
CA ASP A 153 2.79 10.40 14.06
C ASP A 153 2.67 11.62 14.97
N VAL A 154 1.48 12.16 15.12
CA VAL A 154 1.23 13.35 15.94
C VAL A 154 0.10 13.09 16.93
N LYS A 155 0.42 13.10 18.22
CA LYS A 155 -0.57 12.96 19.30
C LYS A 155 -1.49 11.73 19.17
N GLY A 156 -0.93 10.60 18.71
CA GLY A 156 -1.67 9.33 18.53
C GLY A 156 -2.43 9.21 17.22
N PHE A 157 -2.36 10.20 16.34
CA PHE A 157 -2.83 10.13 14.96
C PHE A 157 -1.65 9.86 14.03
N HIS A 158 -1.85 8.99 13.07
CA HIS A 158 -0.92 8.75 11.96
C HIS A 158 -1.39 9.52 10.73
N TYR A 159 -0.46 10.16 10.04
CA TYR A 159 -0.69 10.97 8.84
C TYR A 159 0.14 10.43 7.69
N ASP A 160 -0.49 10.19 6.54
CA ASP A 160 0.18 9.94 5.27
C ASP A 160 -0.26 11.00 4.27
N ALA A 161 0.71 11.75 3.72
CA ALA A 161 0.50 12.75 2.68
C ALA A 161 1.30 12.39 1.44
N ASN A 162 0.63 12.36 0.29
CA ASN A 162 1.27 12.03 -0.98
C ASN A 162 1.03 13.13 -2.03
N ALA A 163 2.03 13.33 -2.89
CA ALA A 163 1.89 14.07 -4.12
C ALA A 163 2.27 13.16 -5.29
N PHE A 164 1.46 13.17 -6.34
CA PHE A 164 1.56 12.29 -7.51
C PHE A 164 1.83 13.11 -8.75
N LEU A 165 2.73 12.63 -9.60
CA LEU A 165 2.90 13.09 -10.97
C LEU A 165 2.83 11.85 -11.88
N THR A 166 1.74 11.71 -12.62
CA THR A 166 1.46 10.54 -13.45
C THR A 166 1.37 10.94 -14.91
N GLU A 167 2.02 10.20 -15.80
CA GLU A 167 1.82 10.30 -17.23
C GLU A 167 0.60 9.47 -17.62
N LEU A 168 -0.45 10.11 -18.13
CA LEU A 168 -1.62 9.47 -18.70
C LEU A 168 -1.53 9.46 -20.23
N VAL A 169 -1.95 8.34 -20.84
CA VAL A 169 -1.95 8.17 -22.29
C VAL A 169 -3.38 7.92 -22.77
N GLN A 170 -3.79 8.71 -23.76
CA GLN A 170 -4.96 8.45 -24.59
C GLN A 170 -4.51 8.63 -26.03
N GLU A 171 -4.17 7.52 -26.67
CA GLU A 171 -3.49 7.51 -27.97
C GLU A 171 -4.08 8.50 -28.99
N PRO A 172 -3.27 9.32 -29.65
CA PRO A 172 -1.79 9.38 -29.57
C PRO A 172 -1.25 10.43 -28.55
N VAL A 173 -2.10 10.93 -27.64
CA VAL A 173 -1.80 12.08 -26.77
C VAL A 173 -1.33 11.60 -25.39
N ARG A 174 -0.26 12.22 -24.89
CA ARG A 174 0.27 12.05 -23.53
C ARG A 174 0.08 13.32 -22.73
N ARG A 175 -0.35 13.21 -21.49
CA ARG A 175 -0.56 14.34 -20.58
C ARG A 175 -0.13 14.00 -19.18
N GLY A 176 0.38 15.00 -18.44
CA GLY A 176 0.67 14.90 -17.03
C GLY A 176 -0.59 15.08 -16.19
N GLN A 177 -0.83 14.15 -15.28
CA GLN A 177 -1.80 14.27 -14.19
C GLN A 177 -1.04 14.62 -12.91
N PHE A 178 -1.52 15.61 -12.18
CA PHE A 178 -1.06 15.91 -10.83
C PHE A 178 -2.12 15.46 -9.83
N GLY A 179 -1.68 14.78 -8.77
CA GLY A 179 -2.53 14.33 -7.68
C GLY A 179 -1.97 14.67 -6.32
N GLN A 180 -2.83 14.63 -5.32
CA GLN A 180 -2.47 14.74 -3.91
C GLN A 180 -3.48 14.01 -3.06
N SER A 181 -3.01 13.42 -1.96
CA SER A 181 -3.88 12.79 -0.96
C SER A 181 -3.36 13.04 0.44
N LEU A 182 -4.27 12.99 1.41
CA LEU A 182 -3.98 13.10 2.84
C LEU A 182 -4.87 12.13 3.60
N THR A 183 -4.25 11.15 4.22
CA THR A 183 -4.88 10.20 5.14
C THR A 183 -4.59 10.59 6.58
N ILE A 184 -5.60 10.44 7.43
CA ILE A 184 -5.48 10.53 8.88
C ILE A 184 -6.03 9.23 9.45
N SER A 185 -5.20 8.52 10.22
CA SER A 185 -5.55 7.25 10.86
C SER A 185 -5.43 7.34 12.37
N HIS A 186 -6.32 6.65 13.10
CA HIS A 186 -6.27 6.61 14.56
C HIS A 186 -6.72 5.23 15.07
N PRO A 187 -5.94 4.57 15.96
CA PRO A 187 -6.37 3.36 16.62
C PRO A 187 -7.49 3.71 17.63
N PHE A 188 -8.70 3.16 17.42
CA PHE A 188 -9.85 3.42 18.32
C PHE A 188 -10.14 2.25 19.28
N LEU A 189 -9.62 1.05 18.97
CA LEU A 189 -9.59 -0.13 19.84
C LEU A 189 -8.23 -0.81 19.70
N LYS A 190 -7.90 -1.75 20.61
CA LYS A 190 -6.57 -2.40 20.65
C LYS A 190 -6.10 -2.98 19.30
N ARG A 191 -7.03 -3.36 18.40
CA ARG A 191 -6.74 -4.04 17.12
C ARG A 191 -7.41 -3.37 15.92
N PHE A 192 -8.13 -2.27 16.13
CA PHE A 192 -8.85 -1.58 15.08
C PHE A 192 -8.30 -0.19 14.87
N THR A 193 -8.12 0.17 13.63
CA THR A 193 -7.71 1.52 13.19
C THR A 193 -8.79 2.07 12.26
N LEU A 194 -9.24 3.29 12.52
CA LEU A 194 -10.10 4.05 11.62
C LEU A 194 -9.24 4.99 10.79
N SER A 195 -9.47 5.03 9.49
CA SER A 195 -8.79 5.92 8.55
C SER A 195 -9.81 6.76 7.80
N GLY A 196 -9.50 8.03 7.62
CA GLY A 196 -10.23 8.95 6.76
C GLY A 196 -9.24 9.63 5.81
N GLU A 197 -9.59 9.75 4.54
CA GLU A 197 -8.74 10.32 3.51
C GLU A 197 -9.49 11.31 2.64
N LEU A 198 -8.78 12.35 2.20
CA LEU A 198 -9.17 13.24 1.11
C LEU A 198 -8.14 13.12 -0.01
N TRP A 199 -8.62 13.02 -1.24
CA TRP A 199 -7.76 12.95 -2.40
C TRP A 199 -8.27 13.85 -3.54
N HIS A 200 -7.33 14.26 -4.40
CA HIS A 200 -7.58 15.10 -5.56
C HIS A 200 -6.62 14.73 -6.68
N PHE A 201 -7.13 14.63 -7.91
CA PHE A 201 -6.35 14.45 -9.13
C PHE A 201 -6.85 15.40 -10.22
N THR A 202 -5.93 16.05 -10.93
CA THR A 202 -6.28 16.73 -12.17
C THR A 202 -6.69 15.70 -13.22
N GLN A 203 -7.70 16.05 -14.06
CA GLN A 203 -8.15 15.17 -15.14
C GLN A 203 -7.80 15.80 -16.50
N PRO A 204 -6.59 15.55 -17.04
CA PRO A 204 -6.09 16.27 -18.18
C PRO A 204 -6.85 15.99 -19.49
N PHE A 205 -7.61 14.90 -19.55
CA PHE A 205 -8.45 14.53 -20.70
C PHE A 205 -9.92 14.88 -20.51
N LEU A 206 -10.35 15.21 -19.30
CA LEU A 206 -11.71 15.64 -18.98
C LEU A 206 -11.73 17.11 -18.55
N ARG A 207 -12.93 17.71 -18.51
CA ARG A 207 -13.10 19.04 -17.92
C ARG A 207 -13.35 18.90 -16.43
N GLY A 208 -12.43 19.39 -15.60
CA GLY A 208 -12.51 19.37 -14.15
C GLY A 208 -11.44 18.54 -13.51
N ASN A 209 -11.58 18.30 -12.21
CA ASN A 209 -10.69 17.49 -11.42
C ASN A 209 -11.46 16.38 -10.73
N ALA A 210 -10.83 15.24 -10.52
CA ALA A 210 -11.35 14.17 -9.67
C ALA A 210 -11.04 14.52 -8.21
N ILE A 211 -12.07 14.49 -7.37
CA ILE A 211 -11.96 14.75 -5.92
C ILE A 211 -12.82 13.72 -5.22
N GLY A 212 -12.34 13.20 -4.11
CA GLY A 212 -13.12 12.27 -3.30
C GLY A 212 -12.63 12.14 -1.88
N ASN A 213 -13.36 11.33 -1.13
CA ASN A 213 -13.01 10.94 0.22
C ASN A 213 -13.13 9.42 0.39
N LEU A 214 -12.31 8.88 1.29
CA LEU A 214 -12.31 7.46 1.62
C LEU A 214 -12.44 7.31 3.14
N TRP A 215 -13.19 6.30 3.56
CA TRP A 215 -13.32 5.89 4.94
C TRP A 215 -13.08 4.39 5.06
N ALA A 216 -12.26 4.00 6.02
CA ALA A 216 -11.87 2.61 6.17
C ALA A 216 -11.65 2.22 7.63
N VAL A 217 -11.81 0.93 7.87
CA VAL A 217 -11.46 0.28 9.13
C VAL A 217 -10.49 -0.85 8.82
N SER A 218 -9.39 -0.91 9.55
CA SER A 218 -8.43 -2.00 9.53
C SER A 218 -8.50 -2.78 10.84
N TYR A 219 -8.32 -4.10 10.77
CA TYR A 219 -8.26 -5.03 11.90
C TYR A 219 -6.95 -5.81 11.91
N THR A 220 -6.10 -5.54 12.87
CA THR A 220 -4.83 -6.26 13.08
C THR A 220 -5.10 -7.61 13.79
N ALA A 221 -5.24 -8.66 13.01
CA ALA A 221 -5.45 -10.01 13.53
C ALA A 221 -4.18 -10.58 14.19
N ARG A 222 -3.02 -10.32 13.56
CA ARG A 222 -1.65 -10.61 14.03
C ARG A 222 -0.72 -9.50 13.57
N LYS A 223 0.48 -9.38 14.13
CA LYS A 223 1.49 -8.40 13.67
C LYS A 223 1.73 -8.49 12.15
N ASN A 224 1.70 -9.69 11.60
CA ASN A 224 1.92 -9.94 10.18
C ASN A 224 0.65 -10.12 9.34
N LEU A 225 -0.56 -9.91 9.91
CA LEU A 225 -1.83 -10.07 9.18
C LEU A 225 -2.83 -8.99 9.58
N VAL A 226 -3.19 -8.15 8.64
CA VAL A 226 -4.16 -7.07 8.77
C VAL A 226 -5.27 -7.26 7.75
N PHE A 227 -6.52 -7.17 8.16
CA PHE A 227 -7.71 -7.10 7.30
C PHE A 227 -8.18 -5.66 7.20
N ASP A 228 -8.73 -5.28 6.07
CA ASP A 228 -9.28 -3.95 5.84
C ASP A 228 -10.62 -4.01 5.09
N THR A 229 -11.43 -2.98 5.30
CA THR A 229 -12.67 -2.74 4.55
C THR A 229 -13.03 -1.27 4.61
N GLY A 230 -13.73 -0.79 3.61
CA GLY A 230 -14.17 0.59 3.57
C GLY A 230 -14.86 0.95 2.26
N PHE A 231 -14.97 2.24 2.04
CA PHE A 231 -15.53 2.79 0.82
C PHE A 231 -14.83 4.10 0.42
N ASN A 232 -14.82 4.36 -0.86
CA ASN A 232 -14.39 5.61 -1.48
C ASN A 232 -15.58 6.26 -2.18
N HIS A 233 -15.74 7.57 -2.02
CA HIS A 233 -16.82 8.34 -2.63
C HIS A 233 -16.25 9.51 -3.43
N GLY A 234 -16.45 9.46 -4.75
CA GLY A 234 -16.14 10.55 -5.64
C GLY A 234 -17.12 11.71 -5.50
N LEU A 235 -16.58 12.91 -5.29
CA LEU A 235 -17.35 14.14 -5.05
C LEU A 235 -17.50 14.98 -6.30
N SER A 236 -16.77 14.68 -7.38
CA SER A 236 -16.85 15.38 -8.67
C SER A 236 -17.41 14.47 -9.78
N GLY A 237 -17.93 15.07 -10.84
CA GLY A 237 -18.46 14.31 -11.98
C GLY A 237 -17.41 13.60 -12.83
N THR A 238 -16.12 13.83 -12.54
CA THR A 238 -14.97 13.19 -13.20
C THR A 238 -14.31 12.13 -12.32
N SER A 239 -14.88 11.85 -11.15
CA SER A 239 -14.45 10.79 -10.24
C SER A 239 -15.36 9.57 -10.39
N THR A 240 -14.83 8.38 -10.14
CA THR A 240 -15.65 7.20 -9.85
C THR A 240 -16.54 7.48 -8.64
N ARG A 241 -17.86 7.29 -8.80
CA ARG A 241 -18.83 7.75 -7.81
C ARG A 241 -18.75 6.98 -6.50
N TRP A 242 -18.72 5.65 -6.59
CA TRP A 242 -18.67 4.76 -5.45
C TRP A 242 -17.72 3.60 -5.68
N GLU A 243 -16.88 3.37 -4.71
CA GLU A 243 -16.06 2.17 -4.59
C GLU A 243 -16.24 1.62 -3.18
N ALA A 244 -16.40 0.34 -3.05
CA ALA A 244 -16.25 -0.35 -1.78
C ALA A 244 -15.04 -1.28 -1.90
N PHE A 245 -14.45 -1.67 -0.78
CA PHE A 245 -13.34 -2.59 -0.81
C PHE A 245 -13.30 -3.45 0.45
N VAL A 246 -12.76 -4.63 0.28
CA VAL A 246 -12.37 -5.53 1.36
C VAL A 246 -11.06 -6.20 0.98
N GLY A 247 -10.16 -6.36 1.94
CA GLY A 247 -8.88 -6.97 1.64
C GLY A 247 -8.10 -7.38 2.88
N PHE A 248 -6.86 -7.79 2.62
CA PHE A 248 -5.92 -8.10 3.67
C PHE A 248 -4.49 -7.78 3.23
N THR A 249 -3.64 -7.54 4.22
CA THR A 249 -2.20 -7.44 4.08
C THR A 249 -1.56 -8.58 4.87
N TYR A 250 -0.68 -9.34 4.22
CA TYR A 250 0.03 -10.45 4.83
C TYR A 250 1.53 -10.36 4.60
N LEU A 251 2.29 -10.23 5.68
CA LEU A 251 3.73 -10.30 5.68
C LEU A 251 4.15 -11.75 5.91
N LEU A 252 4.95 -12.34 5.01
CA LEU A 252 5.46 -13.70 5.20
C LEU A 252 6.28 -13.78 6.50
N PRO A 253 6.08 -14.85 7.32
CA PRO A 253 6.74 -14.96 8.61
C PRO A 253 8.24 -15.24 8.50
N HIS A 254 8.71 -15.63 7.33
CA HIS A 254 10.11 -16.02 7.10
C HIS A 254 10.85 -14.95 6.32
N ARG A 255 11.98 -14.56 6.84
CA ARG A 255 12.91 -13.66 6.17
C ARG A 255 13.59 -14.39 5.01
N LEU A 256 13.60 -13.82 3.82
CA LEU A 256 14.22 -14.42 2.62
C LEU A 256 15.75 -14.36 2.68
N TRP A 257 16.33 -13.33 3.34
CA TRP A 257 17.77 -13.19 3.59
C TRP A 257 18.01 -12.38 4.88
N LYS A 258 19.17 -12.56 5.50
CA LYS A 258 19.58 -11.75 6.65
C LYS A 258 19.99 -10.35 6.16
N ALA A 259 19.58 -9.29 6.88
CA ALA A 259 20.14 -7.96 6.64
C ALA A 259 21.65 -8.02 6.97
N GLN A 260 22.46 -7.50 6.09
CA GLN A 260 23.89 -7.28 6.35
C GLN A 260 24.07 -6.08 7.25
#